data_0f52f02d3e0244b469346de2e3fa8b94
#
_entry.id   0f52f02d3e0244b469346de2e3fa8b94
#
_cell.length_a   1.000
_cell.length_b   1.000
_cell.length_c   1.000
_cell.angle_alpha   90.00
_cell.angle_beta   90.00
_cell.angle_gamma   90.00
#
_symmetry.space_group_name_H-M   'P 1'
#
loop_
_entity.id
_entity.type
_entity.pdbx_description
1 polymer ?
#
loop_
_entity_poly.entity_id
_entity_poly.type
_entity_poly.pdbx_seq_one_letter_code
_entity_poly.pdbx_strand_id
1 'polypeptide(L)'
;ESVTVKSAEELSKVQARAVYSDGSTAQKQVKWDCSSVDFTKAGTYTVNGEVQTPEYPFPLANGYGDPVILPWEGKYYFIATNDNTNDVGLYVREADTVEGLFAEGIEQHIILDYDEERNFVQTFWAPEFHMIGGELYILFAVGGKQWSPQCHLMKFKKGGSIISPDSWEEPIRVVRQDGSFLGIEGITLD
;
A
#
# COMPACT_ATOMS: atom_id res chain seq x y z
N GLU A 1 31.12 8.52 3.47
CA GLU A 1 31.34 7.45 2.47
C GLU A 1 32.09 8.03 1.27
N SER A 2 32.81 7.19 0.53
CA SER A 2 33.50 7.60 -0.68
C SER A 2 33.13 6.71 -1.85
N VAL A 3 32.96 7.33 -3.02
CA VAL A 3 32.63 6.64 -4.26
C VAL A 3 33.61 7.11 -5.36
N THR A 4 33.79 6.28 -6.37
CA THR A 4 34.58 6.67 -7.55
C THR A 4 33.65 6.84 -8.72
N VAL A 5 33.60 8.05 -9.29
CA VAL A 5 32.76 8.40 -10.44
C VAL A 5 33.57 9.17 -11.47
N LYS A 6 33.16 9.12 -12.73
CA LYS A 6 33.85 9.78 -13.86
C LYS A 6 33.09 10.99 -14.41
N SER A 7 31.85 11.17 -14.01
CA SER A 7 31.00 12.25 -14.50
C SER A 7 29.95 12.68 -13.50
N ALA A 8 29.36 13.86 -13.72
CA ALA A 8 28.23 14.35 -12.95
C ALA A 8 27.00 13.41 -13.09
N GLU A 9 26.82 12.79 -14.26
CA GLU A 9 25.75 11.82 -14.47
C GLU A 9 25.94 10.54 -13.63
N GLU A 10 27.16 10.03 -13.53
CA GLU A 10 27.45 8.90 -12.65
C GLU A 10 27.21 9.27 -11.18
N LEU A 11 27.65 10.48 -10.77
CA LEU A 11 27.43 10.96 -9.40
C LEU A 11 25.95 11.14 -9.07
N SER A 12 25.14 11.59 -10.02
CA SER A 12 23.69 11.75 -9.80
C SER A 12 22.94 10.44 -9.49
N LYS A 13 23.52 9.32 -9.85
CA LYS A 13 22.95 7.96 -9.57
C LYS A 13 23.39 7.41 -8.21
N VAL A 14 24.33 8.08 -7.54
CA VAL A 14 24.82 7.66 -6.23
C VAL A 14 23.79 8.00 -5.16
N GLN A 15 23.35 7.00 -4.44
CA GLN A 15 22.41 7.12 -3.32
C GLN A 15 23.14 7.24 -1.99
N ALA A 16 22.51 7.89 -1.02
CA ALA A 16 22.98 7.92 0.35
C ALA A 16 22.20 6.93 1.22
N ARG A 17 22.91 6.26 2.12
CA ARG A 17 22.29 5.41 3.12
C ARG A 17 21.80 6.26 4.30
N ALA A 18 20.49 6.36 4.47
CA ALA A 18 19.87 6.90 5.67
C ALA A 18 19.81 5.85 6.78
N VAL A 19 20.02 6.27 8.02
CA VAL A 19 19.82 5.45 9.23
C VAL A 19 18.77 6.16 10.08
N TYR A 20 17.67 5.47 10.41
CA TYR A 20 16.58 5.99 11.20
C TYR A 20 16.78 5.75 12.71
N SER A 21 16.00 6.42 13.53
CA SER A 21 16.09 6.34 14.99
C SER A 21 15.77 4.96 15.57
N ASP A 22 15.02 4.15 14.83
CA ASP A 22 14.71 2.75 15.17
C ASP A 22 15.80 1.75 14.71
N GLY A 23 16.90 2.27 14.10
CA GLY A 23 18.00 1.47 13.57
C GLY A 23 17.78 0.93 12.17
N SER A 24 16.59 1.10 11.58
CA SER A 24 16.34 0.73 10.18
C SER A 24 17.14 1.61 9.21
N THR A 25 17.33 1.13 7.98
CA THR A 25 18.09 1.87 6.97
C THR A 25 17.38 1.86 5.62
N ALA A 26 17.53 2.96 4.86
CA ALA A 26 17.04 3.05 3.50
C ALA A 26 18.05 3.76 2.59
N GLN A 27 18.06 3.39 1.30
CA GLN A 27 18.79 4.16 0.28
C GLN A 27 17.92 5.35 -0.14
N LYS A 28 18.54 6.53 -0.20
CA LYS A 28 17.89 7.79 -0.57
C LYS A 28 18.54 8.39 -1.79
N GLN A 29 17.76 8.88 -2.70
CA GLN A 29 18.22 9.71 -3.81
C GLN A 29 18.74 11.03 -3.25
N VAL A 30 19.84 11.52 -3.85
CA VAL A 30 20.52 12.74 -3.42
C VAL A 30 20.78 13.63 -4.62
N LYS A 31 20.44 14.89 -4.50
CA LYS A 31 20.89 15.94 -5.41
C LYS A 31 22.27 16.43 -4.97
N TRP A 32 23.29 16.02 -5.70
CA TRP A 32 24.67 16.36 -5.38
C TRP A 32 25.05 17.72 -5.95
N ASP A 33 25.72 18.52 -5.14
CA ASP A 33 26.32 19.78 -5.61
C ASP A 33 27.68 19.50 -6.26
N CYS A 34 27.72 19.52 -7.59
CA CYS A 34 28.90 19.26 -8.39
C CYS A 34 29.71 20.55 -8.71
N SER A 35 29.32 21.69 -8.20
CA SER A 35 29.92 23.00 -8.59
C SER A 35 31.41 23.11 -8.34
N SER A 36 31.93 22.34 -7.36
CA SER A 36 33.35 22.32 -6.98
C SER A 36 34.17 21.19 -7.62
N VAL A 37 33.53 20.35 -8.49
CA VAL A 37 34.17 19.16 -9.06
C VAL A 37 34.63 19.42 -10.49
N ASP A 38 35.92 19.26 -10.73
CA ASP A 38 36.47 19.23 -12.09
C ASP A 38 36.65 17.79 -12.57
N PHE A 39 35.63 17.26 -13.28
CA PHE A 39 35.61 15.89 -13.80
C PHE A 39 36.68 15.62 -14.87
N THR A 40 37.41 16.63 -15.34
CA THR A 40 38.54 16.45 -16.25
C THR A 40 39.85 16.10 -15.54
N LYS A 41 39.90 16.26 -14.20
CA LYS A 41 41.05 15.99 -13.39
C LYS A 41 40.79 14.89 -12.37
N ALA A 42 41.68 13.92 -12.34
CA ALA A 42 41.65 12.91 -11.28
C ALA A 42 42.00 13.56 -9.94
N GLY A 43 41.20 13.28 -8.91
CA GLY A 43 41.41 13.85 -7.58
C GLY A 43 40.33 13.39 -6.60
N THR A 44 40.48 13.77 -5.34
CA THR A 44 39.47 13.56 -4.31
C THR A 44 38.74 14.88 -4.06
N TYR A 45 37.43 14.87 -4.22
CA TYR A 45 36.56 16.02 -4.02
C TYR A 45 35.56 15.72 -2.91
N THR A 46 35.29 16.71 -2.08
CA THR A 46 34.21 16.65 -1.11
C THR A 46 33.00 17.37 -1.70
N VAL A 47 31.88 16.67 -1.84
CA VAL A 47 30.65 17.23 -2.36
C VAL A 47 29.54 17.18 -1.30
N ASN A 48 28.72 18.22 -1.28
CA ASN A 48 27.52 18.25 -0.47
C ASN A 48 26.33 17.67 -1.29
N GLY A 49 25.37 17.12 -0.61
CA GLY A 49 24.16 16.60 -1.24
C GLY A 49 22.94 16.85 -0.38
N GLU A 50 21.81 17.06 -1.03
CA GLU A 50 20.51 17.21 -0.42
C GLU A 50 19.68 15.94 -0.74
N VAL A 51 19.18 15.30 0.32
CA VAL A 51 18.30 14.12 0.15
C VAL A 51 17.02 14.56 -0.53
N GLN A 52 16.71 13.91 -1.64
CA GLN A 52 15.46 14.14 -2.34
C GLN A 52 14.35 13.36 -1.67
N THR A 53 13.29 14.05 -1.26
CA THR A 53 12.03 13.45 -0.83
C THR A 53 11.11 13.39 -2.04
N PRO A 54 10.55 12.22 -2.38
CA PRO A 54 9.54 12.16 -3.42
C PRO A 54 8.39 13.13 -3.09
N GLU A 55 8.03 13.98 -4.03
CA GLU A 55 6.84 14.81 -3.94
C GLU A 55 5.72 14.09 -4.69
N TYR A 56 4.62 13.83 -3.99
CA TYR A 56 3.42 13.27 -4.59
C TYR A 56 2.41 14.38 -4.82
N PRO A 57 1.72 14.39 -5.98
CA PRO A 57 0.59 15.29 -6.16
C PRO A 57 -0.49 14.96 -5.11
N PHE A 58 -1.22 15.96 -4.67
CA PHE A 58 -2.32 15.77 -3.73
C PHE A 58 -3.61 16.35 -4.31
N PRO A 59 -4.70 15.56 -4.33
CA PRO A 59 -4.77 14.13 -3.95
C PRO A 59 -4.15 13.22 -5.02
N LEU A 60 -3.63 12.05 -4.59
CA LEU A 60 -3.14 11.01 -5.51
C LEU A 60 -4.27 10.42 -6.37
N ALA A 61 -5.45 10.28 -5.79
CA ALA A 61 -6.67 9.84 -6.44
C ALA A 61 -7.89 10.41 -5.71
N ASN A 62 -9.04 10.47 -6.39
CA ASN A 62 -10.29 10.94 -5.84
C ASN A 62 -11.31 9.81 -5.71
N GLY A 63 -12.27 9.94 -4.79
CA GLY A 63 -13.33 8.97 -4.57
C GLY A 63 -12.87 7.72 -3.83
N TYR A 64 -11.91 7.87 -2.92
CA TYR A 64 -11.43 6.80 -2.04
C TYR A 64 -11.37 7.28 -0.60
N GLY A 65 -11.98 6.51 0.31
CA GLY A 65 -11.85 6.65 1.76
C GLY A 65 -10.95 5.53 2.32
N ASP A 66 -10.40 5.74 3.52
CA ASP A 66 -9.64 4.73 4.28
C ASP A 66 -8.54 4.01 3.46
N PRO A 67 -7.65 4.73 2.76
CA PRO A 67 -6.69 4.13 1.85
C PRO A 67 -5.59 3.37 2.58
N VAL A 68 -5.30 2.15 2.14
CA VAL A 68 -4.20 1.32 2.65
C VAL A 68 -3.30 0.88 1.50
N ILE A 69 -1.98 0.97 1.70
CA ILE A 69 -0.97 0.44 0.78
C ILE A 69 -0.16 -0.64 1.49
N LEU A 70 -0.16 -1.85 0.94
CA LEU A 70 0.62 -2.98 1.40
C LEU A 70 1.84 -3.18 0.49
N PRO A 71 3.09 -3.09 0.99
CA PRO A 71 4.25 -3.66 0.31
C PRO A 71 4.28 -5.19 0.56
N TRP A 72 4.27 -5.98 -0.52
CA TRP A 72 4.25 -7.43 -0.42
C TRP A 72 5.01 -8.07 -1.60
N GLU A 73 5.97 -8.94 -1.30
CA GLU A 73 6.75 -9.72 -2.29
C GLU A 73 7.33 -8.87 -3.45
N GLY A 74 7.83 -7.66 -3.11
CA GLY A 74 8.46 -6.76 -4.07
C GLY A 74 7.51 -5.89 -4.90
N LYS A 75 6.22 -5.96 -4.62
CA LYS A 75 5.17 -5.12 -5.22
C LYS A 75 4.43 -4.30 -4.17
N TYR A 76 3.59 -3.40 -4.63
CA TYR A 76 2.69 -2.59 -3.81
C TYR A 76 1.25 -2.89 -4.20
N TYR A 77 0.38 -2.96 -3.19
CA TYR A 77 -1.05 -3.20 -3.34
C TYR A 77 -1.82 -2.09 -2.66
N PHE A 78 -2.83 -1.55 -3.34
CA PHE A 78 -3.71 -0.50 -2.82
C PHE A 78 -5.12 -1.04 -2.67
N ILE A 79 -5.72 -0.79 -1.52
CA ILE A 79 -7.13 -1.07 -1.24
C ILE A 79 -7.72 0.12 -0.48
N ALA A 80 -9.01 0.38 -0.66
CA ALA A 80 -9.72 1.51 -0.04
C ALA A 80 -11.23 1.31 -0.10
N THR A 81 -11.98 2.06 0.71
CA THR A 81 -13.40 2.35 0.43
C THR A 81 -13.48 3.03 -0.93
N ASN A 82 -14.34 2.54 -1.83
CA ASN A 82 -14.40 3.02 -3.21
C ASN A 82 -15.72 3.70 -3.55
N ASP A 83 -15.82 5.01 -3.32
CA ASP A 83 -16.98 5.82 -3.65
C ASP A 83 -17.29 5.81 -5.17
N ASN A 84 -16.27 5.57 -6.01
CA ASN A 84 -16.46 5.50 -7.47
C ASN A 84 -17.30 4.29 -7.91
N THR A 85 -17.49 3.29 -7.03
CA THR A 85 -18.34 2.11 -7.24
C THR A 85 -19.57 2.11 -6.33
N ASN A 86 -19.93 3.27 -5.76
CA ASN A 86 -20.98 3.42 -4.74
C ASN A 86 -20.75 2.49 -3.54
N ASP A 87 -19.51 2.33 -3.10
CA ASP A 87 -19.09 1.48 -1.98
C ASP A 87 -19.48 0.00 -2.15
N VAL A 88 -19.55 -0.48 -3.38
CA VAL A 88 -19.86 -1.89 -3.69
C VAL A 88 -18.60 -2.58 -4.20
N GLY A 89 -18.24 -3.69 -3.55
CA GLY A 89 -17.10 -4.52 -3.87
C GLY A 89 -15.77 -4.04 -3.25
N LEU A 90 -14.87 -4.98 -3.02
CA LEU A 90 -13.47 -4.72 -2.66
C LEU A 90 -12.59 -4.81 -3.89
N TYR A 91 -11.85 -3.75 -4.18
CA TYR A 91 -10.97 -3.64 -5.35
C TYR A 91 -9.54 -3.44 -4.89
N VAL A 92 -8.63 -4.17 -5.54
CA VAL A 92 -7.18 -4.04 -5.31
C VAL A 92 -6.49 -3.58 -6.58
N ARG A 93 -5.52 -2.68 -6.46
CA ARG A 93 -4.55 -2.35 -7.50
C ARG A 93 -3.21 -2.96 -7.15
N GLU A 94 -2.45 -3.35 -8.15
CA GLU A 94 -1.09 -3.86 -8.03
C GLU A 94 -0.14 -3.01 -8.88
N ALA A 95 1.04 -2.67 -8.35
CA ALA A 95 2.09 -2.00 -9.10
C ALA A 95 3.48 -2.28 -8.52
N ASP A 96 4.53 -2.02 -9.30
CA ASP A 96 5.92 -2.15 -8.86
C ASP A 96 6.39 -0.97 -8.00
N THR A 97 5.65 0.16 -8.02
CA THR A 97 5.93 1.36 -7.22
C THR A 97 4.63 1.96 -6.67
N VAL A 98 4.75 2.79 -5.64
CA VAL A 98 3.59 3.51 -5.07
C VAL A 98 2.94 4.43 -6.11
N GLU A 99 3.75 5.12 -6.91
CA GLU A 99 3.28 6.00 -7.98
C GLU A 99 2.49 5.23 -9.03
N GLY A 100 2.95 4.01 -9.34
CA GLY A 100 2.30 3.12 -10.30
C GLY A 100 0.87 2.74 -9.90
N LEU A 101 0.57 2.67 -8.60
CA LEU A 101 -0.78 2.40 -8.09
C LEU A 101 -1.81 3.46 -8.49
N PHE A 102 -1.33 4.67 -8.84
CA PHE A 102 -2.15 5.83 -9.18
C PHE A 102 -1.93 6.32 -10.62
N ALA A 103 -1.25 5.51 -11.43
CA ALA A 103 -1.05 5.81 -12.85
C ALA A 103 -2.39 5.81 -13.60
N GLU A 104 -2.49 6.64 -14.65
CA GLU A 104 -3.65 6.66 -15.51
C GLU A 104 -3.88 5.28 -16.15
N GLY A 105 -5.12 4.80 -16.07
CA GLY A 105 -5.50 3.50 -16.62
C GLY A 105 -5.06 2.28 -15.81
N ILE A 106 -4.54 2.46 -14.57
CA ILE A 106 -4.24 1.33 -13.69
C ILE A 106 -5.47 0.43 -13.50
N GLU A 107 -5.28 -0.86 -13.66
CA GLU A 107 -6.36 -1.83 -13.50
C GLU A 107 -6.76 -1.97 -12.03
N GLN A 108 -8.07 -2.09 -11.79
CA GLN A 108 -8.65 -2.41 -10.50
C GLN A 108 -9.22 -3.82 -10.54
N HIS A 109 -8.71 -4.70 -9.71
CA HIS A 109 -9.12 -6.10 -9.64
C HIS A 109 -10.11 -6.28 -8.50
N ILE A 110 -11.31 -6.76 -8.82
CA ILE A 110 -12.30 -7.08 -7.80
C ILE A 110 -11.92 -8.39 -7.11
N ILE A 111 -11.83 -8.38 -5.80
CA ILE A 111 -11.50 -9.55 -4.98
C ILE A 111 -12.68 -10.05 -4.15
N LEU A 112 -13.67 -9.20 -3.92
CA LEU A 112 -14.94 -9.54 -3.30
C LEU A 112 -16.04 -8.68 -3.93
N ASP A 113 -17.05 -9.28 -4.51
CA ASP A 113 -18.12 -8.59 -5.21
C ASP A 113 -19.43 -8.62 -4.43
N TYR A 114 -20.38 -7.83 -4.91
CA TYR A 114 -21.79 -7.91 -4.53
C TYR A 114 -22.27 -9.36 -4.55
N ASP A 115 -22.97 -9.76 -3.48
CA ASP A 115 -23.58 -11.07 -3.39
C ASP A 115 -24.84 -11.01 -2.51
N GLU A 116 -25.99 -11.07 -3.15
CA GLU A 116 -27.28 -10.99 -2.46
C GLU A 116 -27.58 -12.24 -1.62
N GLU A 117 -27.09 -13.41 -2.02
CA GLU A 117 -27.30 -14.67 -1.29
C GLU A 117 -26.51 -14.66 0.03
N ARG A 118 -25.28 -14.15 0.01
CA ARG A 118 -24.44 -13.92 1.20
C ARG A 118 -24.85 -12.67 1.97
N ASN A 119 -25.75 -11.87 1.40
CA ASN A 119 -26.20 -10.60 1.94
C ASN A 119 -25.07 -9.54 2.02
N PHE A 120 -24.15 -9.56 1.07
CA PHE A 120 -23.12 -8.56 0.85
C PHE A 120 -23.58 -7.58 -0.23
N VAL A 121 -24.29 -6.53 0.15
CA VAL A 121 -25.05 -5.74 -0.84
C VAL A 121 -24.61 -4.28 -0.93
N GLN A 122 -23.91 -3.76 0.07
CA GLN A 122 -23.48 -2.36 0.11
C GLN A 122 -22.41 -2.11 1.18
N THR A 123 -21.87 -0.89 1.19
CA THR A 123 -20.98 -0.42 2.27
C THR A 123 -19.81 -1.36 2.51
N PHE A 124 -19.05 -1.66 1.44
CA PHE A 124 -17.77 -2.37 1.53
C PHE A 124 -16.72 -1.35 1.97
N TRP A 125 -16.64 -1.08 3.28
CA TRP A 125 -15.91 0.03 3.85
C TRP A 125 -14.65 -0.38 4.57
N ALA A 126 -13.71 0.58 4.63
CA ALA A 126 -12.49 0.53 5.41
C ALA A 126 -11.75 -0.82 5.32
N PRO A 127 -11.46 -1.32 4.10
CA PRO A 127 -10.67 -2.55 3.96
C PRO A 127 -9.22 -2.29 4.35
N GLU A 128 -8.68 -3.14 5.21
CA GLU A 128 -7.31 -3.04 5.72
C GLU A 128 -6.58 -4.38 5.59
N PHE A 129 -5.31 -4.34 5.16
CA PHE A 129 -4.45 -5.50 5.19
C PHE A 129 -3.82 -5.68 6.58
N HIS A 130 -3.90 -6.88 7.14
CA HIS A 130 -3.33 -7.22 8.44
C HIS A 130 -2.51 -8.51 8.39
N MET A 131 -1.38 -8.52 9.10
CA MET A 131 -0.60 -9.72 9.37
C MET A 131 -0.99 -10.27 10.74
N ILE A 132 -1.69 -11.40 10.77
CA ILE A 132 -2.15 -12.06 12.00
C ILE A 132 -1.54 -13.45 12.07
N GLY A 133 -0.69 -13.70 13.08
CA GLY A 133 -0.04 -14.99 13.24
C GLY A 133 0.87 -15.39 12.08
N GLY A 134 1.41 -14.42 11.32
CA GLY A 134 2.26 -14.65 10.17
C GLY A 134 1.50 -14.92 8.86
N GLU A 135 0.19 -14.77 8.85
CA GLU A 135 -0.68 -14.91 7.67
C GLU A 135 -1.35 -13.59 7.33
N LEU A 136 -1.60 -13.35 6.04
CA LEU A 136 -2.21 -12.12 5.54
C LEU A 136 -3.72 -12.23 5.57
N TYR A 137 -4.37 -11.16 6.03
CA TYR A 137 -5.81 -11.00 6.07
C TYR A 137 -6.23 -9.65 5.52
N ILE A 138 -7.48 -9.56 5.09
CA ILE A 138 -8.20 -8.29 4.92
C ILE A 138 -9.31 -8.23 5.97
N LEU A 139 -9.31 -7.15 6.74
CA LEU A 139 -10.40 -6.77 7.65
C LEU A 139 -11.20 -5.68 6.97
N PHE A 140 -12.52 -5.78 6.96
CA PHE A 140 -13.39 -4.81 6.28
C PHE A 140 -14.80 -4.81 6.87
N ALA A 141 -15.56 -3.77 6.63
CA ALA A 141 -16.98 -3.75 6.92
C ALA A 141 -17.79 -4.00 5.65
N VAL A 142 -18.89 -4.71 5.77
CA VAL A 142 -19.88 -4.85 4.72
C VAL A 142 -21.30 -4.85 5.30
N GLY A 143 -22.21 -4.17 4.62
CA GLY A 143 -23.63 -4.09 4.96
C GLY A 143 -24.48 -5.03 4.14
N GLY A 144 -25.53 -5.53 4.77
CA GLY A 144 -26.54 -6.36 4.15
C GLY A 144 -27.93 -5.71 4.15
N LYS A 145 -28.90 -6.39 3.56
CA LYS A 145 -30.31 -5.99 3.66
C LYS A 145 -30.90 -6.17 5.08
N GLN A 146 -30.28 -7.06 5.85
CA GLN A 146 -30.80 -7.48 7.17
C GLN A 146 -29.98 -6.91 8.33
N TRP A 147 -28.82 -6.31 8.06
CA TRP A 147 -27.95 -5.69 9.08
C TRP A 147 -27.25 -4.46 8.53
N SER A 148 -26.92 -3.53 9.41
CA SER A 148 -25.99 -2.44 9.14
C SER A 148 -24.57 -2.98 8.92
N PRO A 149 -23.62 -2.17 8.40
CA PRO A 149 -22.25 -2.61 8.16
C PRO A 149 -21.64 -3.28 9.39
N GLN A 150 -21.05 -4.45 9.19
CA GLN A 150 -20.41 -5.25 10.23
C GLN A 150 -19.05 -5.73 9.77
N CYS A 151 -18.14 -5.86 10.72
CA CYS A 151 -16.77 -6.27 10.49
C CYS A 151 -16.70 -7.73 10.02
N HIS A 152 -15.94 -7.94 8.94
CA HIS A 152 -15.63 -9.24 8.37
C HIS A 152 -14.12 -9.39 8.20
N LEU A 153 -13.67 -10.63 8.21
CA LEU A 153 -12.29 -11.02 8.03
C LEU A 153 -12.18 -12.02 6.88
N MET A 154 -11.24 -11.80 5.98
CA MET A 154 -10.98 -12.67 4.82
C MET A 154 -9.49 -13.02 4.79
N LYS A 155 -9.16 -14.32 4.80
CA LYS A 155 -7.78 -14.81 4.85
C LYS A 155 -7.22 -15.04 3.46
N PHE A 156 -5.97 -14.65 3.25
CA PHE A 156 -5.22 -14.93 2.03
C PHE A 156 -4.72 -16.38 1.99
N LYS A 157 -4.94 -17.06 0.87
CA LYS A 157 -4.44 -18.43 0.63
C LYS A 157 -2.97 -18.38 0.23
N LYS A 158 -2.12 -19.07 0.95
CA LYS A 158 -0.68 -19.12 0.72
C LYS A 158 -0.32 -19.49 -0.73
N GLY A 159 0.50 -18.66 -1.35
CA GLY A 159 0.94 -18.86 -2.74
C GLY A 159 -0.07 -18.39 -3.79
N GLY A 160 -1.14 -17.73 -3.37
CA GLY A 160 -2.10 -17.07 -4.27
C GLY A 160 -1.60 -15.75 -4.83
N SER A 161 -2.47 -15.04 -5.53
CA SER A 161 -2.26 -13.67 -5.99
C SER A 161 -3.25 -12.74 -5.28
N ILE A 162 -2.74 -11.65 -4.68
CA ILE A 162 -3.56 -10.70 -3.89
C ILE A 162 -4.70 -10.10 -4.73
N ILE A 163 -4.51 -9.94 -6.05
CA ILE A 163 -5.51 -9.40 -6.98
C ILE A 163 -6.50 -10.44 -7.50
N SER A 164 -6.38 -11.71 -7.10
CA SER A 164 -7.29 -12.78 -7.55
C SER A 164 -8.32 -13.10 -6.48
N PRO A 165 -9.63 -13.08 -6.77
CA PRO A 165 -10.68 -13.47 -5.81
C PRO A 165 -10.50 -14.91 -5.31
N ASP A 166 -10.03 -15.83 -6.16
CA ASP A 166 -9.82 -17.23 -5.81
C ASP A 166 -8.71 -17.45 -4.77
N SER A 167 -7.88 -16.44 -4.56
CA SER A 167 -6.77 -16.47 -3.60
C SER A 167 -7.18 -16.06 -2.18
N TRP A 168 -8.45 -15.76 -1.97
CA TRP A 168 -8.99 -15.42 -0.66
C TRP A 168 -9.94 -16.51 -0.17
N GLU A 169 -9.94 -16.76 1.14
CA GLU A 169 -10.93 -17.63 1.78
C GLU A 169 -12.25 -16.91 1.90
N GLU A 170 -13.34 -17.66 2.13
CA GLU A 170 -14.67 -17.07 2.36
C GLU A 170 -14.62 -16.09 3.55
N PRO A 171 -15.21 -14.91 3.41
CA PRO A 171 -15.28 -13.94 4.50
C PRO A 171 -16.06 -14.50 5.69
N ILE A 172 -15.54 -14.30 6.88
CA ILE A 172 -16.22 -14.63 8.13
C ILE A 172 -16.58 -13.36 8.88
N ARG A 173 -17.77 -13.31 9.48
CA ARG A 173 -18.20 -12.21 10.32
C ARG A 173 -17.46 -12.28 11.66
N VAL A 174 -16.86 -11.17 12.07
CA VAL A 174 -16.17 -11.06 13.36
C VAL A 174 -17.21 -10.92 14.48
N VAL A 175 -17.06 -11.70 15.54
CA VAL A 175 -17.92 -11.69 16.70
C VAL A 175 -17.11 -11.42 17.97
N ARG A 176 -17.74 -10.78 18.93
CA ARG A 176 -17.19 -10.62 20.28
C ARG A 176 -17.25 -11.95 21.05
N GLN A 177 -16.57 -12.01 22.19
CA GLN A 177 -16.53 -13.19 23.04
C GLN A 177 -17.94 -13.61 23.53
N ASP A 178 -18.87 -12.68 23.67
CA ASP A 178 -20.25 -12.92 24.03
C ASP A 178 -21.15 -13.35 22.87
N GLY A 179 -20.58 -13.49 21.66
CA GLY A 179 -21.27 -13.85 20.44
C GLY A 179 -21.97 -12.69 19.72
N SER A 180 -21.91 -11.46 20.26
CA SER A 180 -22.43 -10.29 19.56
C SER A 180 -21.53 -9.91 18.37
N PHE A 181 -22.12 -9.25 17.35
CA PHE A 181 -21.37 -8.82 16.17
C PHE A 181 -20.63 -7.53 16.40
N LEU A 182 -19.45 -7.41 15.76
CA LEU A 182 -18.72 -6.15 15.63
C LEU A 182 -19.32 -5.32 14.49
N GLY A 183 -19.66 -4.06 14.81
CA GLY A 183 -19.92 -3.04 13.80
C GLY A 183 -18.62 -2.50 13.22
N ILE A 184 -18.71 -1.38 12.49
CA ILE A 184 -17.55 -0.71 11.89
C ILE A 184 -16.55 -0.18 12.94
N GLU A 185 -16.99 0.06 14.15
CA GLU A 185 -16.15 0.49 15.28
C GLU A 185 -15.11 -0.55 15.72
N GLY A 186 -15.19 -1.77 15.20
CA GLY A 186 -14.29 -2.87 15.56
C GLY A 186 -13.19 -3.16 14.54
N ILE A 187 -12.98 -2.27 13.58
CA ILE A 187 -12.01 -2.50 12.48
C ILE A 187 -10.56 -2.23 12.90
N THR A 188 -10.31 -1.49 13.96
CA THR A 188 -8.94 -1.28 14.47
C THR A 188 -8.47 -2.47 15.29
N LEU A 189 -7.41 -3.10 14.86
CA LEU A 189 -6.65 -4.08 15.65
C LEU A 189 -5.48 -3.36 16.31
N ASP A 190 -5.49 -3.30 17.64
CA ASP A 190 -4.35 -2.84 18.45
C ASP A 190 -3.25 -3.90 18.52
#